data_b91785b81374d9208d4a1727a220fe99
#
_entry.id   b91785b81374d9208d4a1727a220fe99
#
_cell.length_a   1.000
_cell.length_b   1.000
_cell.length_c   1.000
_cell.angle_alpha   90.00
_cell.angle_beta   90.00
_cell.angle_gamma   90.00
#
_symmetry.space_group_name_H-M   'P 1'
#
loop_
_entity.id
_entity.type
_entity.pdbx_description
1 polymer ?
#
loop_
_entity_poly.entity_id
_entity_poly.type
_entity_poly.pdbx_seq_one_letter_code
_entity_poly.pdbx_strand_id
1 'polypeptide(L)'
;MNCHAMYLALAGLSLPLLAATPSIEGPATIVSHGSRRVDVNYTLAGDAAIVTVDFQTNYVEGTETKWASIGGRNYANLVGDVNHVVEPGERHVYWNPELSWPNQVVPARGLRAVVKAFPTNSPPDYLVIDLETGAKTWYADADTLPDGGLTNDVYRTDRLVMRRIPAAGVTWTMGDDPNATYNRCTTAPQHLVSFSSDYYMAVFELTYGQLVKVTGENYSGLQLFENEEFKSVRPANNVRYPHLRGATLGYTWPTNSPGALAHDVDKTFNKRNTILYDFRQLCGLRLDLPTEAQWEYACRAGESARLYDGHTVTASVSADLNRLGRYKHNGGYGDNGATEPDLATCSTNVGLAAVGSYAPNRWGLYDMLGNVREWCLDWAGPQSGLATYSYTAGVPETDPRGGTWPDSTRRIYRGGCYTQDSYTCTSGYREQGVQAAGNPGAYVGCRFCWTIVED
;
A
#
# COMPACT_ATOMS: atom_id res chain seq x y z
N MET A 1 -50.84 -56.10 -10.72
CA MET A 1 -51.01 -54.93 -9.80
C MET A 1 -49.62 -54.67 -9.18
N ASN A 2 -48.87 -53.76 -9.76
CA ASN A 2 -47.57 -53.31 -9.22
C ASN A 2 -47.71 -51.81 -8.91
N CYS A 3 -47.76 -51.51 -7.62
CA CYS A 3 -47.68 -50.12 -7.12
C CYS A 3 -46.22 -49.68 -7.11
N HIS A 4 -45.88 -48.73 -7.95
CA HIS A 4 -44.62 -47.99 -7.85
C HIS A 4 -44.85 -46.80 -6.91
N ALA A 5 -44.19 -46.82 -5.77
CA ALA A 5 -44.10 -45.69 -4.88
C ALA A 5 -43.07 -44.72 -5.43
N MET A 6 -43.53 -43.50 -5.77
CA MET A 6 -42.67 -42.37 -6.17
C MET A 6 -42.17 -41.65 -4.92
N TYR A 7 -40.87 -41.78 -4.64
CA TYR A 7 -40.21 -40.94 -3.64
C TYR A 7 -39.92 -39.54 -4.22
N LEU A 8 -40.64 -38.53 -3.75
CA LEU A 8 -40.26 -37.16 -3.98
C LEU A 8 -39.09 -36.81 -3.05
N ALA A 9 -37.90 -36.60 -3.61
CA ALA A 9 -36.79 -36.00 -2.91
C ALA A 9 -37.04 -34.49 -2.86
N LEU A 10 -37.35 -33.95 -1.68
CA LEU A 10 -37.27 -32.50 -1.43
C LEU A 10 -35.78 -32.13 -1.43
N ALA A 11 -35.34 -31.51 -2.50
CA ALA A 11 -34.06 -30.77 -2.49
C ALA A 11 -34.27 -29.52 -1.65
N GLY A 12 -33.75 -29.53 -0.44
CA GLY A 12 -33.68 -28.31 0.39
C GLY A 12 -32.76 -27.30 -0.29
N LEU A 13 -33.36 -26.27 -0.88
CA LEU A 13 -32.65 -25.06 -1.26
C LEU A 13 -32.16 -24.38 0.04
N SER A 14 -30.91 -24.60 0.43
CA SER A 14 -30.25 -23.73 1.38
C SER A 14 -30.08 -22.37 0.71
N LEU A 15 -30.91 -21.41 1.06
CA LEU A 15 -30.65 -20.01 0.76
C LEU A 15 -29.30 -19.66 1.41
N PRO A 16 -28.38 -19.02 0.68
CA PRO A 16 -27.17 -18.52 1.32
C PRO A 16 -27.60 -17.59 2.46
N LEU A 17 -27.14 -17.87 3.67
CA LEU A 17 -27.31 -16.96 4.79
C LEU A 17 -26.61 -15.67 4.35
N LEU A 18 -27.35 -14.58 4.19
CA LEU A 18 -26.76 -13.27 3.96
C LEU A 18 -25.84 -12.98 5.15
N ALA A 19 -24.56 -12.77 4.87
CA ALA A 19 -23.59 -12.40 5.88
C ALA A 19 -24.10 -11.21 6.68
N ALA A 20 -24.11 -11.33 8.01
CA ALA A 20 -24.60 -10.28 8.88
C ALA A 20 -23.47 -9.23 9.08
N THR A 21 -23.73 -7.99 8.67
CA THR A 21 -22.75 -6.91 8.84
C THR A 21 -22.27 -6.83 10.29
N PRO A 22 -20.96 -6.90 10.55
CA PRO A 22 -20.43 -6.82 11.90
C PRO A 22 -20.70 -5.43 12.52
N SER A 23 -21.05 -5.41 13.80
CA SER A 23 -21.33 -4.18 14.52
C SER A 23 -20.98 -4.31 16.00
N ILE A 24 -20.69 -3.19 16.65
CA ILE A 24 -20.52 -3.13 18.10
C ILE A 24 -21.87 -2.83 18.74
N GLU A 25 -22.35 -3.71 19.61
CA GLU A 25 -23.60 -3.54 20.34
C GLU A 25 -23.43 -2.59 21.54
N GLY A 26 -24.06 -1.43 21.46
CA GLY A 26 -23.99 -0.42 22.49
C GLY A 26 -22.59 0.22 22.63
N PRO A 27 -22.41 1.10 23.61
CA PRO A 27 -21.12 1.70 23.90
C PRO A 27 -20.20 0.70 24.63
N ALA A 28 -18.94 0.67 24.23
CA ALA A 28 -17.91 -0.05 24.98
C ALA A 28 -17.79 0.51 26.40
N THR A 29 -17.63 -0.36 27.38
CA THR A 29 -17.43 0.03 28.77
C THR A 29 -15.95 0.03 29.14
N ILE A 30 -15.54 1.02 29.92
CA ILE A 30 -14.18 1.11 30.46
C ILE A 30 -14.20 0.89 31.97
N VAL A 31 -13.31 0.02 32.45
CA VAL A 31 -13.02 -0.17 33.86
C VAL A 31 -11.55 0.16 34.08
N SER A 32 -11.29 1.19 34.88
CA SER A 32 -9.92 1.58 35.24
C SER A 32 -9.52 0.95 36.59
N HIS A 33 -8.39 0.29 36.59
CA HIS A 33 -7.78 -0.30 37.78
C HIS A 33 -6.50 0.49 38.19
N GLY A 34 -6.62 1.80 38.21
CA GLY A 34 -5.50 2.71 38.44
C GLY A 34 -4.64 2.91 37.19
N SER A 35 -3.38 3.30 37.38
CA SER A 35 -2.47 3.62 36.27
C SER A 35 -1.96 2.40 35.48
N ARG A 36 -2.19 1.20 35.99
CA ARG A 36 -1.58 -0.04 35.47
C ARG A 36 -2.47 -0.80 34.49
N ARG A 37 -3.79 -0.62 34.58
CA ARG A 37 -4.71 -1.41 33.76
C ARG A 37 -6.01 -0.65 33.50
N VAL A 38 -6.37 -0.62 32.23
CA VAL A 38 -7.67 -0.21 31.73
C VAL A 38 -8.26 -1.37 30.95
N ASP A 39 -9.43 -1.84 31.38
CA ASP A 39 -10.17 -2.88 30.67
C ASP A 39 -11.25 -2.23 29.82
N VAL A 40 -11.35 -2.65 28.57
CA VAL A 40 -12.40 -2.27 27.63
C VAL A 40 -13.21 -3.52 27.33
N ASN A 41 -14.51 -3.48 27.62
CA ASN A 41 -15.43 -4.58 27.30
C ASN A 41 -16.40 -4.11 26.23
N TYR A 42 -16.66 -4.96 25.25
CA TYR A 42 -17.60 -4.70 24.16
C TYR A 42 -18.26 -6.00 23.70
N THR A 43 -19.37 -5.89 22.98
CA THR A 43 -20.01 -7.03 22.34
C THR A 43 -19.94 -6.85 20.81
N LEU A 44 -19.36 -7.82 20.12
CA LEU A 44 -19.35 -7.91 18.67
C LEU A 44 -20.55 -8.74 18.22
N ALA A 45 -21.41 -8.15 17.41
CA ALA A 45 -22.54 -8.82 16.75
C ALA A 45 -22.31 -8.98 15.25
N GLY A 46 -23.05 -9.88 14.63
CA GLY A 46 -22.95 -10.20 13.21
C GLY A 46 -21.84 -11.21 12.94
N ASP A 47 -21.09 -11.00 11.85
CA ASP A 47 -19.98 -11.87 11.45
C ASP A 47 -18.67 -11.51 12.15
N ALA A 48 -17.68 -12.39 12.03
CA ALA A 48 -16.31 -12.11 12.46
C ALA A 48 -15.78 -10.83 11.80
N ALA A 49 -15.07 -10.01 12.59
CA ALA A 49 -14.64 -8.70 12.15
C ALA A 49 -13.23 -8.36 12.62
N ILE A 50 -12.56 -7.47 11.90
CA ILE A 50 -11.35 -6.83 12.41
C ILE A 50 -11.80 -5.71 13.34
N VAL A 51 -11.39 -5.77 14.61
CA VAL A 51 -11.77 -4.78 15.62
C VAL A 51 -10.60 -3.87 15.92
N THR A 52 -10.88 -2.56 15.98
CA THR A 52 -9.91 -1.54 16.41
C THR A 52 -10.45 -0.77 17.60
N VAL A 53 -9.55 -0.24 18.43
CA VAL A 53 -9.88 0.59 19.58
C VAL A 53 -9.10 1.89 19.51
N ASP A 54 -9.77 3.03 19.71
CA ASP A 54 -9.18 4.34 19.87
C ASP A 54 -9.55 4.88 21.26
N PHE A 55 -8.55 5.28 22.05
CA PHE A 55 -8.76 5.94 23.31
C PHE A 55 -8.82 7.45 23.13
N GLN A 56 -9.87 8.05 23.67
CA GLN A 56 -10.11 9.49 23.56
C GLN A 56 -10.27 10.12 24.93
N THR A 57 -9.74 11.34 25.08
CA THR A 57 -9.95 12.20 26.24
C THR A 57 -10.84 13.38 25.87
N ASN A 58 -11.58 13.88 26.84
CA ASN A 58 -12.40 15.05 26.62
C ASN A 58 -11.61 16.36 26.86
N TYR A 59 -12.04 17.39 26.18
CA TYR A 59 -11.60 18.77 26.37
C TYR A 59 -12.78 19.72 26.14
N VAL A 60 -12.66 20.96 26.64
CA VAL A 60 -13.71 21.97 26.48
C VAL A 60 -13.27 22.96 25.41
N GLU A 61 -14.12 23.17 24.42
CA GLU A 61 -13.96 24.22 23.40
C GLU A 61 -15.21 25.11 23.41
N GLY A 62 -15.05 26.34 23.91
CA GLY A 62 -16.19 27.23 24.17
C GLY A 62 -17.06 26.65 25.29
N THR A 63 -18.31 26.32 24.99
CA THR A 63 -19.27 25.69 25.93
C THR A 63 -19.47 24.20 25.69
N GLU A 64 -18.79 23.64 24.68
CA GLU A 64 -18.97 22.24 24.27
C GLU A 64 -17.84 21.35 24.82
N THR A 65 -18.22 20.16 25.26
CA THR A 65 -17.26 19.10 25.58
C THR A 65 -16.99 18.28 24.32
N LYS A 66 -15.75 18.33 23.84
CA LYS A 66 -15.28 17.57 22.67
C LYS A 66 -14.36 16.43 23.10
N TRP A 67 -14.13 15.48 22.18
CA TRP A 67 -13.29 14.34 22.39
C TRP A 67 -12.22 14.27 21.30
N ALA A 68 -11.00 13.96 21.71
CA ALA A 68 -9.88 13.76 20.81
C ALA A 68 -9.13 12.47 21.16
N SER A 69 -8.63 11.79 20.13
CA SER A 69 -7.73 10.65 20.31
C SER A 69 -6.48 11.06 21.07
N ILE A 70 -6.03 10.18 21.97
CA ILE A 70 -4.74 10.36 22.63
C ILE A 70 -3.55 9.95 21.75
N GLY A 71 -3.83 9.39 20.57
CA GLY A 71 -2.86 8.92 19.58
C GLY A 71 -2.31 7.52 19.87
N GLY A 72 -2.15 6.72 18.84
CA GLY A 72 -1.82 5.30 18.91
C GLY A 72 -0.55 4.96 19.69
N ARG A 73 0.46 5.83 19.67
CA ARG A 73 1.68 5.65 20.47
C ARG A 73 1.42 5.56 21.97
N ASN A 74 0.34 6.19 22.45
CA ASN A 74 -0.01 6.27 23.87
C ASN A 74 -0.80 5.05 24.33
N TYR A 75 -1.23 4.17 23.42
CA TYR A 75 -1.87 2.89 23.71
C TYR A 75 -1.34 1.74 22.84
N ALA A 76 -0.07 1.79 22.46
CA ALA A 76 0.58 0.81 21.59
C ALA A 76 0.61 -0.63 22.14
N ASN A 77 0.40 -0.81 23.45
CA ASN A 77 0.47 -2.09 24.15
C ASN A 77 -0.91 -2.69 24.44
N LEU A 78 -1.85 -2.59 23.51
CA LEU A 78 -3.15 -3.26 23.61
C LEU A 78 -2.99 -4.77 23.51
N VAL A 79 -3.74 -5.49 24.34
CA VAL A 79 -3.77 -6.96 24.37
C VAL A 79 -5.23 -7.43 24.43
N GLY A 80 -5.53 -8.55 23.78
CA GLY A 80 -6.87 -9.12 23.74
C GLY A 80 -7.51 -9.01 22.39
N ASP A 81 -8.83 -8.90 22.34
CA ASP A 81 -9.64 -8.96 21.12
C ASP A 81 -9.62 -7.64 20.34
N VAL A 82 -8.48 -7.30 19.76
CA VAL A 82 -8.22 -6.03 19.05
C VAL A 82 -7.13 -6.17 18.00
N ASN A 83 -7.24 -5.39 16.92
CA ASN A 83 -6.28 -5.28 15.82
C ASN A 83 -6.03 -6.60 15.04
N HIS A 84 -6.94 -7.54 15.14
CA HIS A 84 -6.98 -8.78 14.37
C HIS A 84 -8.44 -9.19 14.13
N VAL A 85 -8.67 -10.30 13.44
CA VAL A 85 -10.00 -10.87 13.24
C VAL A 85 -10.53 -11.43 14.56
N VAL A 86 -11.69 -10.99 14.99
CA VAL A 86 -12.36 -11.34 16.23
C VAL A 86 -13.71 -11.98 15.91
N GLU A 87 -14.02 -13.10 16.58
CA GLU A 87 -15.31 -13.76 16.47
C GLU A 87 -16.40 -12.99 17.24
N PRO A 88 -17.70 -13.10 16.85
CA PRO A 88 -18.81 -12.49 17.58
C PRO A 88 -18.90 -12.93 19.04
N GLY A 89 -19.48 -12.07 19.89
CA GLY A 89 -19.70 -12.31 21.32
C GLY A 89 -19.15 -11.22 22.23
N GLU A 90 -19.14 -11.48 23.52
CA GLU A 90 -18.50 -10.61 24.53
C GLU A 90 -16.99 -10.68 24.39
N ARG A 91 -16.34 -9.50 24.34
CA ARG A 91 -14.92 -9.34 24.02
C ARG A 91 -14.24 -8.37 24.95
N HIS A 92 -12.93 -8.55 25.11
CA HIS A 92 -12.14 -7.82 26.10
C HIS A 92 -10.82 -7.32 25.50
N VAL A 93 -10.49 -6.07 25.81
CA VAL A 93 -9.20 -5.46 25.48
C VAL A 93 -8.57 -4.91 26.74
N TYR A 94 -7.28 -5.09 26.88
CA TYR A 94 -6.50 -4.60 28.00
C TYR A 94 -5.47 -3.60 27.53
N TRP A 95 -5.39 -2.47 28.23
CA TRP A 95 -4.37 -1.45 28.02
C TRP A 95 -3.64 -1.19 29.35
N ASN A 96 -2.31 -1.09 29.26
CA ASN A 96 -1.48 -0.63 30.38
C ASN A 96 -0.95 0.78 30.10
N PRO A 97 -1.59 1.84 30.61
CA PRO A 97 -1.17 3.22 30.38
C PRO A 97 0.26 3.51 30.86
N GLU A 98 0.69 2.88 31.94
CA GLU A 98 2.01 3.10 32.53
C GLU A 98 3.16 2.74 31.57
N LEU A 99 2.93 1.77 30.69
CA LEU A 99 3.92 1.34 29.69
C LEU A 99 4.00 2.23 28.46
N SER A 100 2.88 2.77 28.02
CA SER A 100 2.82 3.51 26.75
C SER A 100 2.53 5.01 26.90
N TRP A 101 1.95 5.41 28.04
CA TRP A 101 1.61 6.81 28.32
C TRP A 101 2.01 7.20 29.74
N PRO A 102 3.30 7.10 30.10
CA PRO A 102 3.77 7.30 31.47
C PRO A 102 3.54 8.74 31.96
N ASN A 103 3.41 8.89 33.28
CA ASN A 103 3.24 10.19 33.95
C ASN A 103 1.94 10.93 33.61
N GLN A 104 0.96 10.26 33.04
CA GLN A 104 -0.36 10.83 32.82
C GLN A 104 -1.34 10.32 33.86
N VAL A 105 -2.18 11.23 34.35
CA VAL A 105 -3.35 10.87 35.17
C VAL A 105 -4.49 10.61 34.19
N VAL A 106 -4.94 9.38 34.09
CA VAL A 106 -6.10 9.00 33.30
C VAL A 106 -7.35 9.19 34.15
N PRO A 107 -8.08 10.30 34.02
CA PRO A 107 -9.28 10.51 34.83
C PRO A 107 -10.39 9.57 34.34
N ALA A 108 -10.97 8.80 35.25
CA ALA A 108 -12.03 7.84 34.91
C ALA A 108 -13.26 8.45 34.21
N ARG A 109 -13.49 9.74 34.37
CA ARG A 109 -14.59 10.47 33.70
C ARG A 109 -14.21 11.19 32.42
N GLY A 110 -12.95 11.29 32.09
CA GLY A 110 -12.44 11.98 30.92
C GLY A 110 -11.86 11.05 29.85
N LEU A 111 -12.00 9.75 30.00
CA LEU A 111 -11.52 8.73 29.08
C LEU A 111 -12.69 7.94 28.48
N ARG A 112 -12.68 7.71 27.18
CA ARG A 112 -13.57 6.74 26.53
C ARG A 112 -12.78 5.88 25.53
N ALA A 113 -13.26 4.67 25.29
CA ALA A 113 -12.82 3.83 24.18
C ALA A 113 -13.86 3.89 23.05
N VAL A 114 -13.40 4.14 21.85
CA VAL A 114 -14.19 4.05 20.62
C VAL A 114 -13.79 2.75 19.94
N VAL A 115 -14.66 1.75 20.02
CA VAL A 115 -14.47 0.45 19.38
C VAL A 115 -15.16 0.45 18.02
N LYS A 116 -14.44 0.01 16.99
CA LYS A 116 -14.98 -0.12 15.63
C LYS A 116 -14.78 -1.55 15.12
N ALA A 117 -15.80 -2.09 14.47
CA ALA A 117 -15.76 -3.38 13.81
C ALA A 117 -15.73 -3.16 12.28
N PHE A 118 -14.84 -3.84 11.60
CA PHE A 118 -14.67 -3.78 10.15
C PHE A 118 -14.88 -5.16 9.55
N PRO A 119 -15.69 -5.30 8.50
CA PRO A 119 -15.81 -6.55 7.77
C PRO A 119 -14.44 -7.02 7.25
N THR A 120 -14.22 -8.32 7.18
CA THR A 120 -12.93 -8.88 6.72
C THR A 120 -12.64 -8.55 5.24
N ASN A 121 -13.67 -8.34 4.44
CA ASN A 121 -13.57 -7.90 3.04
C ASN A 121 -13.48 -6.37 2.87
N SER A 122 -13.68 -5.60 3.94
CA SER A 122 -13.48 -4.15 3.99
C SER A 122 -12.72 -3.78 5.27
N PRO A 123 -11.46 -4.21 5.40
CA PRO A 123 -10.67 -4.06 6.62
C PRO A 123 -10.28 -2.60 6.89
N PRO A 124 -9.68 -2.30 8.05
CA PRO A 124 -9.22 -0.94 8.40
C PRO A 124 -8.25 -0.35 7.40
N ASP A 125 -8.07 0.95 7.45
CA ASP A 125 -7.29 1.72 6.48
C ASP A 125 -5.80 1.40 6.45
N TYR A 126 -5.22 0.95 7.57
CA TYR A 126 -3.81 0.60 7.65
C TYR A 126 -3.60 -0.85 8.10
N LEU A 127 -2.70 -1.52 7.42
CA LEU A 127 -2.14 -2.82 7.79
C LEU A 127 -0.65 -2.64 8.05
N VAL A 128 -0.19 -3.09 9.20
CA VAL A 128 1.22 -3.13 9.57
C VAL A 128 1.66 -4.59 9.68
N ILE A 129 2.73 -4.93 9.00
CA ILE A 129 3.36 -6.25 9.04
C ILE A 129 4.70 -6.10 9.75
N ASP A 130 4.88 -6.80 10.84
CA ASP A 130 6.16 -6.91 11.53
C ASP A 130 7.10 -7.80 10.71
N LEU A 131 8.28 -7.29 10.34
CA LEU A 131 9.20 -7.98 9.43
C LEU A 131 10.17 -8.95 10.14
N GLU A 132 10.02 -9.14 11.42
CA GLU A 132 10.73 -10.18 12.16
C GLU A 132 9.84 -11.41 12.35
N THR A 133 8.57 -11.19 12.67
CA THR A 133 7.63 -12.25 13.06
C THR A 133 6.59 -12.58 12.01
N GLY A 134 6.36 -11.69 11.05
CA GLY A 134 5.27 -11.77 10.08
C GLY A 134 3.89 -11.44 10.65
N ALA A 135 3.82 -11.00 11.91
CA ALA A 135 2.58 -10.62 12.55
C ALA A 135 1.91 -9.44 11.84
N LYS A 136 0.60 -9.53 11.69
CA LYS A 136 -0.25 -8.53 11.03
C LYS A 136 -1.12 -7.81 12.05
N THR A 137 -1.13 -6.49 11.99
CA THR A 137 -1.93 -5.65 12.88
C THR A 137 -2.62 -4.57 12.06
N TRP A 138 -3.93 -4.39 12.29
CA TRP A 138 -4.73 -3.40 11.58
C TRP A 138 -5.01 -2.18 12.43
N TYR A 139 -5.04 -1.01 11.79
CA TYR A 139 -5.31 0.27 12.42
C TYR A 139 -6.33 1.06 11.60
N ALA A 140 -7.24 1.77 12.29
CA ALA A 140 -8.34 2.47 11.65
C ALA A 140 -7.88 3.63 10.77
N ASP A 141 -6.83 4.34 11.20
CA ASP A 141 -6.28 5.51 10.54
C ASP A 141 -4.80 5.72 10.93
N ALA A 142 -4.14 6.71 10.31
CA ALA A 142 -2.72 7.00 10.56
C ALA A 142 -2.45 7.46 12.00
N ASP A 143 -3.40 8.15 12.63
CA ASP A 143 -3.23 8.70 13.98
C ASP A 143 -3.24 7.59 15.04
N THR A 144 -3.81 6.43 14.70
CA THR A 144 -3.83 5.24 15.57
C THR A 144 -2.57 4.38 15.47
N LEU A 145 -1.66 4.68 14.54
CA LEU A 145 -0.40 3.95 14.42
C LEU A 145 0.51 4.20 15.65
N PRO A 146 1.10 3.14 16.20
CA PRO A 146 2.03 3.26 17.33
C PRO A 146 3.36 3.95 16.94
N ASP A 147 4.28 4.04 17.90
CA ASP A 147 5.66 4.52 17.70
C ASP A 147 5.81 5.92 17.10
N GLY A 148 4.80 6.77 17.24
CA GLY A 148 4.81 8.13 16.70
C GLY A 148 4.34 8.24 15.25
N GLY A 149 3.76 7.17 14.70
CA GLY A 149 3.18 7.15 13.36
C GLY A 149 4.22 7.06 12.24
N LEU A 150 3.79 7.37 11.03
CA LEU A 150 4.54 7.17 9.79
C LEU A 150 5.89 7.89 9.70
N THR A 151 6.15 8.85 10.59
CA THR A 151 7.43 9.57 10.65
C THR A 151 8.54 8.77 11.34
N ASN A 152 8.21 7.70 12.05
CA ASN A 152 9.19 6.85 12.72
C ASN A 152 9.84 5.87 11.74
N ASP A 153 11.15 5.75 11.80
CA ASP A 153 11.93 4.87 10.92
C ASP A 153 11.59 3.38 11.07
N VAL A 154 10.95 2.97 12.15
CA VAL A 154 10.46 1.60 12.34
C VAL A 154 9.57 1.13 11.16
N TYR A 155 8.80 2.06 10.55
CA TYR A 155 7.97 1.78 9.38
C TYR A 155 8.73 1.76 8.05
N ARG A 156 10.01 2.08 8.10
CA ARG A 156 10.94 2.07 6.95
C ARG A 156 12.02 1.00 7.09
N THR A 157 12.10 0.33 8.27
CA THR A 157 13.15 -0.66 8.56
C THR A 157 12.60 -1.99 9.05
N ASP A 158 11.76 -1.98 10.09
CA ASP A 158 11.36 -3.17 10.82
C ASP A 158 9.92 -3.60 10.54
N ARG A 159 9.13 -2.73 9.94
CA ARG A 159 7.73 -2.97 9.61
C ARG A 159 7.43 -2.57 8.17
N LEU A 160 6.54 -3.31 7.54
CA LEU A 160 5.92 -2.91 6.28
C LEU A 160 4.54 -2.35 6.60
N VAL A 161 4.34 -1.05 6.37
CA VAL A 161 3.05 -0.39 6.52
C VAL A 161 2.36 -0.26 5.18
N MET A 162 1.10 -0.65 5.12
CA MET A 162 0.29 -0.62 3.90
C MET A 162 -1.00 0.16 4.14
N ARG A 163 -1.41 0.93 3.15
CA ARG A 163 -2.63 1.73 3.13
C ARG A 163 -3.69 1.06 2.26
N ARG A 164 -4.91 0.90 2.77
CA ARG A 164 -6.05 0.45 1.97
C ARG A 164 -6.45 1.52 0.97
N ILE A 165 -6.57 1.13 -0.27
CA ILE A 165 -7.01 1.96 -1.37
C ILE A 165 -8.47 1.62 -1.68
N PRO A 166 -9.42 2.54 -1.47
CA PRO A 166 -10.84 2.30 -1.72
C PRO A 166 -11.10 2.33 -3.22
N ALA A 167 -11.11 1.18 -3.85
CA ALA A 167 -11.17 1.03 -5.29
C ALA A 167 -12.39 0.23 -5.78
N ALA A 168 -12.95 -0.64 -4.94
CA ALA A 168 -14.05 -1.52 -5.30
C ALA A 168 -15.25 -0.74 -5.87
N GLY A 169 -15.67 -1.10 -7.08
CA GLY A 169 -16.80 -0.47 -7.77
C GLY A 169 -16.53 0.94 -8.31
N VAL A 170 -15.31 1.47 -8.14
CA VAL A 170 -14.95 2.79 -8.67
C VAL A 170 -14.58 2.69 -10.14
N THR A 171 -15.14 3.59 -10.95
CA THR A 171 -14.73 3.81 -12.35
C THR A 171 -14.02 5.16 -12.45
N TRP A 172 -12.86 5.17 -13.08
CA TRP A 172 -12.02 6.36 -13.21
C TRP A 172 -11.32 6.41 -14.57
N THR A 173 -10.75 7.56 -14.89
CA THR A 173 -10.00 7.76 -16.14
C THR A 173 -8.51 7.59 -15.89
N MET A 174 -7.91 6.55 -16.46
CA MET A 174 -6.47 6.28 -16.47
C MET A 174 -5.80 6.99 -17.66
N GLY A 175 -4.55 7.41 -17.47
CA GLY A 175 -3.75 8.06 -18.51
C GLY A 175 -3.73 9.58 -18.43
N ASP A 176 -2.83 10.21 -19.17
CA ASP A 176 -2.73 11.67 -19.29
C ASP A 176 -3.49 12.18 -20.51
N ASP A 177 -3.92 13.46 -20.46
CA ASP A 177 -4.46 14.16 -21.61
C ASP A 177 -3.43 14.15 -22.76
N PRO A 178 -3.76 13.57 -23.90
CA PRO A 178 -2.86 13.51 -25.07
C PRO A 178 -2.47 14.90 -25.60
N ASN A 179 -3.27 15.93 -25.30
CA ASN A 179 -3.02 17.31 -25.70
C ASN A 179 -2.25 18.12 -24.64
N ALA A 180 -1.95 17.52 -23.48
CA ALA A 180 -1.20 18.22 -22.44
C ALA A 180 0.19 18.61 -22.94
N THR A 181 0.59 19.85 -22.67
CA THR A 181 1.95 20.32 -22.97
C THR A 181 2.96 19.42 -22.27
N TYR A 182 4.01 19.00 -22.99
CA TYR A 182 5.01 18.05 -22.49
C TYR A 182 4.48 16.65 -22.16
N ASN A 183 3.37 16.24 -22.76
CA ASN A 183 2.95 14.87 -22.69
C ASN A 183 3.95 13.96 -23.41
N ARG A 184 4.74 13.19 -22.67
CA ARG A 184 5.62 12.15 -23.22
C ARG A 184 4.96 10.77 -23.19
N CYS A 185 3.74 10.69 -22.69
CA CYS A 185 2.92 9.48 -22.68
C CYS A 185 2.06 9.33 -23.94
N THR A 186 2.62 9.54 -25.12
CA THR A 186 1.88 9.47 -26.39
C THR A 186 1.26 8.08 -26.67
N THR A 187 1.38 7.16 -25.76
CA THR A 187 1.18 5.73 -26.00
C THR A 187 0.15 5.07 -25.09
N ALA A 188 -0.35 5.78 -24.10
CA ALA A 188 -1.47 5.35 -23.29
C ALA A 188 -2.58 6.40 -23.37
N PRO A 189 -3.53 6.29 -24.33
CA PRO A 189 -4.66 7.19 -24.42
C PRO A 189 -5.49 7.07 -23.14
N GLN A 190 -6.15 8.17 -22.75
CA GLN A 190 -7.10 8.14 -21.66
C GLN A 190 -8.18 7.10 -21.93
N HIS A 191 -8.48 6.28 -20.93
CA HIS A 191 -9.51 5.27 -21.00
C HIS A 191 -10.11 5.04 -19.62
N LEU A 192 -11.30 4.44 -19.61
CA LEU A 192 -11.99 4.13 -18.36
C LEU A 192 -11.47 2.80 -17.78
N VAL A 193 -11.24 2.81 -16.48
CA VAL A 193 -10.83 1.65 -15.69
C VAL A 193 -11.77 1.51 -14.50
N SER A 194 -12.06 0.29 -14.13
CA SER A 194 -12.76 -0.04 -12.88
C SER A 194 -12.02 -1.13 -12.11
N PHE A 195 -12.30 -1.21 -10.81
CA PHE A 195 -11.75 -2.26 -9.94
C PHE A 195 -12.86 -3.06 -9.29
N SER A 196 -12.67 -4.38 -9.21
CA SER A 196 -13.62 -5.28 -8.55
C SER A 196 -13.43 -5.31 -7.03
N SER A 197 -12.26 -4.94 -6.53
CA SER A 197 -11.91 -5.04 -5.12
C SER A 197 -11.05 -3.87 -4.64
N ASP A 198 -11.12 -3.60 -3.35
CA ASP A 198 -10.12 -2.78 -2.68
C ASP A 198 -8.76 -3.51 -2.66
N TYR A 199 -7.71 -2.76 -2.45
CA TYR A 199 -6.37 -3.32 -2.28
C TYR A 199 -5.55 -2.51 -1.28
N TYR A 200 -4.53 -3.12 -0.71
CA TYR A 200 -3.53 -2.42 0.07
C TYR A 200 -2.31 -2.11 -0.79
N MET A 201 -1.74 -0.93 -0.60
CA MET A 201 -0.48 -0.54 -1.20
C MET A 201 0.48 -0.10 -0.11
N ALA A 202 1.75 -0.50 -0.20
CA ALA A 202 2.77 -0.07 0.73
C ALA A 202 2.88 1.47 0.74
N VAL A 203 2.92 2.06 1.93
CA VAL A 203 2.97 3.52 2.11
C VAL A 203 4.24 4.11 1.51
N PHE A 204 5.33 3.38 1.62
CA PHE A 204 6.65 3.73 1.08
C PHE A 204 7.08 2.76 -0.02
N GLU A 205 8.04 3.16 -0.84
CA GLU A 205 8.84 2.24 -1.64
C GLU A 205 9.50 1.19 -0.72
N LEU A 206 9.70 -0.04 -1.20
CA LEU A 206 10.46 -1.04 -0.44
C LEU A 206 11.86 -0.50 -0.13
N THR A 207 12.21 -0.45 1.15
CA THR A 207 13.51 0.06 1.57
C THR A 207 14.58 -1.02 1.58
N TYR A 208 15.81 -0.58 1.59
CA TYR A 208 16.94 -1.48 1.76
C TYR A 208 16.92 -2.19 3.12
N GLY A 209 16.59 -1.48 4.20
CA GLY A 209 16.49 -2.08 5.53
C GLY A 209 15.46 -3.20 5.58
N GLN A 210 14.27 -2.97 5.04
CA GLN A 210 13.21 -3.97 4.94
C GLN A 210 13.62 -5.17 4.08
N LEU A 211 14.25 -4.91 2.93
CA LEU A 211 14.74 -5.95 2.03
C LEU A 211 15.73 -6.88 2.73
N VAL A 212 16.78 -6.31 3.31
CA VAL A 212 17.83 -7.09 3.99
C VAL A 212 17.29 -7.81 5.23
N LYS A 213 16.40 -7.17 5.98
CA LYS A 213 15.77 -7.79 7.17
C LYS A 213 15.03 -9.08 6.84
N VAL A 214 14.29 -9.10 5.74
CA VAL A 214 13.46 -10.26 5.37
C VAL A 214 14.26 -11.31 4.61
N THR A 215 15.12 -10.89 3.67
CA THR A 215 15.80 -11.81 2.78
C THR A 215 17.21 -12.22 3.27
N GLY A 216 17.78 -11.45 4.17
CA GLY A 216 19.18 -11.62 4.59
C GLY A 216 20.21 -11.29 3.51
N GLU A 217 19.77 -10.86 2.32
CA GLU A 217 20.62 -10.68 1.15
C GLU A 217 20.50 -9.27 0.56
N ASN A 218 21.56 -8.84 -0.09
CA ASN A 218 21.58 -7.61 -0.87
C ASN A 218 21.34 -7.92 -2.36
N TYR A 219 20.07 -8.06 -2.75
CA TYR A 219 19.69 -8.30 -4.16
C TYR A 219 19.97 -7.10 -5.07
N SER A 220 20.05 -5.92 -4.54
CA SER A 220 19.99 -4.71 -5.34
C SER A 220 21.33 -4.32 -5.95
N GLY A 221 22.42 -5.01 -5.63
CA GLY A 221 23.72 -4.52 -6.06
C GLY A 221 23.89 -3.06 -5.68
N LEU A 222 23.41 -2.71 -4.50
CA LEU A 222 23.41 -1.34 -4.01
C LEU A 222 24.78 -0.74 -4.18
N GLN A 223 24.89 -0.03 -5.23
CA GLN A 223 25.93 0.95 -5.32
C GLN A 223 25.42 2.20 -4.61
N LEU A 224 26.19 2.65 -3.61
CA LEU A 224 26.78 3.88 -3.94
C LEU A 224 26.41 5.13 -3.23
N PHE A 225 25.83 5.11 -2.12
CA PHE A 225 25.96 6.34 -1.38
C PHE A 225 26.69 5.99 -0.09
N GLU A 226 27.89 6.58 0.08
CA GLU A 226 28.83 6.25 1.14
C GLU A 226 28.32 6.57 2.54
N ASN A 227 27.19 7.28 2.62
CA ASN A 227 26.59 7.57 3.91
C ASN A 227 25.75 6.40 4.38
N GLU A 228 26.32 5.52 5.18
CA GLU A 228 25.67 4.34 5.73
C GLU A 228 24.56 4.67 6.74
N GLU A 229 24.57 5.87 7.33
CA GLU A 229 23.61 6.28 8.35
C GLU A 229 22.16 6.23 7.86
N PHE A 230 21.92 6.60 6.60
CA PHE A 230 20.57 6.61 6.02
C PHE A 230 20.30 5.47 5.04
N LYS A 231 21.23 4.55 4.89
CA LYS A 231 21.11 3.46 3.91
C LYS A 231 19.87 2.61 4.11
N SER A 232 19.53 2.28 5.34
CA SER A 232 18.40 1.41 5.68
C SER A 232 17.04 1.98 5.31
N VAL A 233 16.90 3.31 5.33
CA VAL A 233 15.64 4.01 5.05
C VAL A 233 15.53 4.53 3.62
N ARG A 234 16.52 4.26 2.76
CA ARG A 234 16.44 4.56 1.33
C ARG A 234 15.72 3.46 0.58
N PRO A 235 15.12 3.75 -0.58
CA PRO A 235 14.50 2.71 -1.39
C PRO A 235 15.53 1.69 -1.85
N ALA A 236 15.15 0.42 -1.83
CA ALA A 236 15.90 -0.63 -2.51
C ALA A 236 15.90 -0.32 -4.01
N ASN A 237 17.08 -0.01 -4.54
CA ASN A 237 17.28 0.37 -5.93
C ASN A 237 18.00 -0.74 -6.71
N ASN A 238 18.12 -0.60 -8.03
CA ASN A 238 18.70 -1.61 -8.91
C ASN A 238 18.03 -3.00 -8.76
N VAL A 239 16.75 -3.00 -8.37
CA VAL A 239 15.97 -4.21 -8.19
C VAL A 239 15.50 -4.71 -9.56
N ARG A 240 16.01 -5.86 -9.98
CA ARG A 240 15.60 -6.50 -11.24
C ARG A 240 14.27 -7.22 -11.05
N TYR A 241 13.44 -7.23 -12.09
CA TYR A 241 12.18 -7.97 -12.05
C TYR A 241 12.35 -9.45 -11.68
N PRO A 242 13.38 -10.17 -12.18
CA PRO A 242 13.66 -11.54 -11.75
C PRO A 242 14.01 -11.70 -10.26
N HIS A 243 14.56 -10.68 -9.61
CA HIS A 243 14.79 -10.73 -8.16
C HIS A 243 13.46 -10.71 -7.39
N LEU A 244 12.45 -10.03 -7.93
CA LEU A 244 11.12 -9.94 -7.32
C LEU A 244 10.32 -11.22 -7.52
N ARG A 245 10.24 -11.73 -8.77
CA ARG A 245 9.32 -12.80 -9.16
C ARG A 245 9.99 -14.01 -9.84
N GLY A 246 11.28 -14.00 -10.07
CA GLY A 246 12.02 -15.07 -10.75
C GLY A 246 12.27 -14.84 -12.24
N ALA A 247 13.23 -15.56 -12.79
CA ALA A 247 13.81 -15.33 -14.13
C ALA A 247 13.07 -16.01 -15.27
N THR A 248 11.95 -16.70 -15.04
CA THR A 248 11.33 -17.49 -16.09
C THR A 248 10.55 -16.58 -17.02
N LEU A 249 11.05 -16.45 -18.24
CA LEU A 249 10.35 -15.80 -19.35
C LEU A 249 9.17 -16.69 -19.79
N GLY A 250 8.08 -16.08 -20.17
CA GLY A 250 6.97 -16.78 -20.84
C GLY A 250 5.80 -17.19 -19.99
N TYR A 251 5.74 -16.77 -18.73
CA TYR A 251 4.52 -16.98 -17.98
C TYR A 251 3.51 -15.89 -18.29
N THR A 252 2.36 -16.33 -18.75
CA THR A 252 1.18 -15.53 -18.82
C THR A 252 0.84 -15.00 -17.43
N TRP A 253 0.37 -13.81 -17.38
CA TRP A 253 -0.38 -13.28 -16.26
C TRP A 253 -1.39 -14.34 -15.77
N PRO A 254 -1.60 -14.47 -14.45
CA PRO A 254 -2.64 -15.37 -13.95
C PRO A 254 -3.96 -15.03 -14.62
N THR A 255 -4.60 -16.01 -15.21
CA THR A 255 -5.78 -15.85 -16.07
C THR A 255 -7.04 -15.41 -15.30
N ASN A 256 -6.98 -15.37 -13.99
CA ASN A 256 -8.11 -15.07 -13.11
C ASN A 256 -7.86 -13.78 -12.37
N SER A 257 -8.89 -13.15 -11.83
CA SER A 257 -8.90 -11.81 -11.22
C SER A 257 -7.65 -11.48 -10.38
N PRO A 258 -7.35 -10.21 -10.12
CA PRO A 258 -6.19 -9.80 -9.30
C PRO A 258 -6.09 -10.51 -7.96
N GLY A 259 -7.23 -10.96 -7.43
CA GLY A 259 -7.28 -11.80 -6.28
C GLY A 259 -6.91 -13.25 -6.50
N ALA A 260 -7.17 -13.77 -7.66
CA ALA A 260 -6.67 -15.06 -8.10
C ALA A 260 -5.27 -14.89 -8.70
N LEU A 261 -4.37 -14.22 -8.04
CA LEU A 261 -2.93 -14.38 -8.24
C LEU A 261 -2.63 -15.83 -7.93
N ALA A 262 -3.03 -16.64 -8.90
CA ALA A 262 -3.33 -18.04 -8.73
C ALA A 262 -2.15 -18.74 -8.09
N HIS A 263 -2.42 -19.34 -6.98
CA HIS A 263 -1.60 -20.33 -6.34
C HIS A 263 -1.00 -21.35 -7.31
N ASP A 264 -1.72 -21.64 -8.39
CA ASP A 264 -1.54 -22.92 -9.06
C ASP A 264 -1.03 -22.81 -10.49
N VAL A 265 -1.06 -21.63 -11.09
CA VAL A 265 -0.74 -21.53 -12.52
C VAL A 265 0.62 -20.90 -12.76
N ASP A 266 1.11 -20.09 -11.84
CA ASP A 266 2.43 -19.52 -11.94
C ASP A 266 3.42 -20.21 -10.99
N LYS A 267 4.12 -21.21 -11.50
CA LYS A 267 5.23 -21.87 -10.78
C LYS A 267 6.30 -20.87 -10.33
N THR A 268 6.25 -19.63 -10.82
CA THR A 268 7.15 -18.55 -10.42
C THR A 268 6.64 -17.77 -9.22
N PHE A 269 5.32 -17.81 -8.93
CA PHE A 269 4.75 -17.11 -7.78
C PHE A 269 5.37 -17.56 -6.45
N ASN A 270 5.63 -18.85 -6.33
CA ASN A 270 6.29 -19.47 -5.18
C ASN A 270 7.73 -19.88 -5.49
N LYS A 271 8.42 -19.18 -6.39
CA LYS A 271 9.81 -19.48 -6.68
C LYS A 271 10.66 -19.11 -5.47
N ARG A 272 11.27 -20.11 -4.87
CA ARG A 272 12.25 -19.94 -3.78
C ARG A 272 13.35 -18.99 -4.23
N ASN A 273 13.90 -18.25 -3.30
CA ASN A 273 14.96 -17.25 -3.52
C ASN A 273 14.50 -16.07 -4.39
N THR A 274 13.29 -15.58 -4.15
CA THR A 274 12.84 -14.30 -4.69
C THR A 274 12.31 -13.42 -3.56
N ILE A 275 12.45 -12.12 -3.71
CA ILE A 275 12.04 -11.15 -2.69
C ILE A 275 10.57 -11.35 -2.29
N LEU A 276 9.67 -11.44 -3.26
CA LEU A 276 8.25 -11.64 -2.98
C LEU A 276 7.96 -13.00 -2.33
N TYR A 277 8.72 -14.05 -2.67
CA TYR A 277 8.57 -15.34 -1.99
C TYR A 277 8.88 -15.20 -0.49
N ASP A 278 10.00 -14.57 -0.15
CA ASP A 278 10.43 -14.44 1.24
C ASP A 278 9.42 -13.63 2.06
N PHE A 279 8.95 -12.50 1.53
CA PHE A 279 7.91 -11.69 2.18
C PHE A 279 6.59 -12.44 2.34
N ARG A 280 6.16 -13.22 1.34
CA ARG A 280 4.95 -14.05 1.40
C ARG A 280 5.05 -15.15 2.43
N GLN A 281 6.21 -15.82 2.51
CA GLN A 281 6.45 -16.85 3.53
C GLN A 281 6.41 -16.26 4.93
N LEU A 282 6.97 -15.07 5.11
CA LEU A 282 6.99 -14.39 6.38
C LEU A 282 5.56 -14.04 6.86
N CYS A 283 4.78 -13.35 6.05
CA CYS A 283 3.50 -12.77 6.50
C CYS A 283 2.26 -13.60 6.11
N GLY A 284 2.38 -14.60 5.25
CA GLY A 284 1.24 -15.40 4.77
C GLY A 284 0.28 -14.65 3.84
N LEU A 285 0.58 -13.41 3.44
CA LEU A 285 -0.23 -12.65 2.50
C LEU A 285 0.27 -12.84 1.07
N ARG A 286 -0.63 -12.74 0.12
CA ARG A 286 -0.31 -12.79 -1.32
C ARG A 286 0.20 -11.42 -1.81
N LEU A 287 1.25 -10.90 -1.17
CA LEU A 287 1.90 -9.66 -1.62
C LEU A 287 2.42 -9.81 -3.04
N ASP A 288 2.23 -8.77 -3.85
CA ASP A 288 2.81 -8.71 -5.20
C ASP A 288 3.16 -7.25 -5.56
N LEU A 289 3.58 -7.03 -6.79
CA LEU A 289 3.67 -5.70 -7.37
C LEU A 289 2.25 -5.20 -7.69
N PRO A 290 2.00 -3.89 -7.74
CA PRO A 290 0.75 -3.36 -8.25
C PRO A 290 0.61 -3.65 -9.75
N THR A 291 -0.63 -3.72 -10.23
CA THR A 291 -0.88 -3.48 -11.66
C THR A 291 -0.58 -2.02 -11.99
N GLU A 292 -0.35 -1.72 -13.24
CA GLU A 292 -0.15 -0.35 -13.70
C GLU A 292 -1.34 0.55 -13.33
N ALA A 293 -2.55 0.04 -13.48
CA ALA A 293 -3.77 0.75 -13.12
C ALA A 293 -3.90 0.97 -11.60
N GLN A 294 -3.60 -0.04 -10.79
CA GLN A 294 -3.57 0.11 -9.34
C GLN A 294 -2.55 1.18 -8.91
N TRP A 295 -1.37 1.17 -9.53
CA TRP A 295 -0.33 2.13 -9.22
C TRP A 295 -0.78 3.57 -9.54
N GLU A 296 -1.31 3.82 -10.77
CA GLU A 296 -1.74 5.16 -11.17
C GLU A 296 -2.92 5.66 -10.36
N TYR A 297 -3.92 4.82 -10.10
CA TYR A 297 -5.07 5.17 -9.27
C TYR A 297 -4.63 5.56 -7.86
N ALA A 298 -3.74 4.77 -7.25
CA ALA A 298 -3.19 5.06 -5.95
C ALA A 298 -2.34 6.34 -5.92
N CYS A 299 -1.55 6.59 -6.97
CA CYS A 299 -0.76 7.80 -7.12
C CYS A 299 -1.64 9.05 -7.20
N ARG A 300 -2.68 9.02 -8.02
CA ARG A 300 -3.60 10.15 -8.19
C ARG A 300 -4.41 10.44 -6.94
N ALA A 301 -4.78 9.45 -6.18
CA ALA A 301 -5.57 9.61 -4.95
C ALA A 301 -6.79 10.53 -5.13
N GLY A 302 -7.50 10.38 -6.26
CA GLY A 302 -8.67 11.17 -6.61
C GLY A 302 -8.39 12.43 -7.44
N GLU A 303 -7.13 12.77 -7.73
CA GLU A 303 -6.77 13.90 -8.59
C GLU A 303 -6.74 13.50 -10.07
N SER A 304 -7.16 14.41 -10.92
CA SER A 304 -7.05 14.28 -12.38
C SER A 304 -5.78 14.94 -12.95
N ALA A 305 -5.18 15.84 -12.20
CA ALA A 305 -3.97 16.54 -12.59
C ALA A 305 -2.74 15.62 -12.66
N ARG A 306 -1.67 16.08 -13.27
CA ARG A 306 -0.42 15.33 -13.45
C ARG A 306 0.37 15.15 -12.15
N LEU A 307 0.20 16.06 -11.20
CA LEU A 307 0.70 15.96 -9.83
C LEU A 307 -0.49 15.75 -8.89
N TYR A 308 -0.31 14.91 -7.87
CA TYR A 308 -1.40 14.55 -6.95
C TYR A 308 -1.83 15.67 -5.98
N ASP A 309 -1.25 16.85 -6.11
CA ASP A 309 -1.65 18.06 -5.37
C ASP A 309 -2.51 19.03 -6.20
N GLY A 310 -2.93 18.61 -7.38
CA GLY A 310 -3.76 19.39 -8.31
C GLY A 310 -2.99 20.25 -9.29
N HIS A 311 -1.65 20.29 -9.22
CA HIS A 311 -0.82 21.06 -10.16
C HIS A 311 -0.44 20.23 -11.40
N THR A 312 0.13 20.91 -12.37
CA THR A 312 0.65 20.27 -13.60
C THR A 312 2.09 20.68 -13.87
N VAL A 313 2.79 19.83 -14.59
CA VAL A 313 4.19 20.08 -14.96
C VAL A 313 4.22 20.81 -16.30
N THR A 314 4.88 21.95 -16.34
CA THR A 314 5.00 22.80 -17.53
C THR A 314 6.45 23.06 -17.98
N ALA A 315 7.43 22.60 -17.21
CA ALA A 315 8.86 22.74 -17.51
C ALA A 315 9.65 21.56 -16.94
N SER A 316 10.89 21.37 -17.39
CA SER A 316 11.82 20.35 -16.87
C SER A 316 12.13 20.53 -15.38
N VAL A 317 12.07 21.76 -14.90
CA VAL A 317 12.15 22.12 -13.48
C VAL A 317 10.77 22.51 -13.00
N SER A 318 10.29 21.93 -11.93
CA SER A 318 8.96 22.19 -11.37
C SER A 318 9.05 22.51 -9.88
N ALA A 319 8.64 23.71 -9.50
CA ALA A 319 8.57 24.14 -8.10
C ALA A 319 7.55 23.30 -7.30
N ASP A 320 6.45 22.91 -7.93
CA ASP A 320 5.42 22.08 -7.28
C ASP A 320 5.94 20.68 -6.99
N LEU A 321 6.69 20.07 -7.93
CA LEU A 321 7.29 18.77 -7.73
C LEU A 321 8.36 18.77 -6.64
N ASN A 322 9.04 19.90 -6.36
CA ASN A 322 10.08 19.96 -5.33
C ASN A 322 9.60 19.53 -3.94
N ARG A 323 8.33 19.64 -3.65
CA ARG A 323 7.75 19.25 -2.36
C ARG A 323 7.10 17.85 -2.38
N LEU A 324 6.93 17.26 -3.56
CA LEU A 324 6.19 16.02 -3.76
C LEU A 324 7.09 14.80 -4.00
N GLY A 325 8.31 15.01 -4.48
CA GLY A 325 9.20 13.89 -4.78
C GLY A 325 10.61 14.31 -5.19
N ARG A 326 11.51 13.37 -5.11
CA ARG A 326 12.91 13.51 -5.51
C ARG A 326 13.04 13.33 -7.02
N TYR A 327 13.54 14.35 -7.72
CA TYR A 327 13.84 14.27 -9.14
C TYR A 327 15.17 14.97 -9.47
N LYS A 328 15.56 15.06 -10.74
CA LYS A 328 16.86 15.55 -11.19
C LYS A 328 17.25 16.91 -10.61
N HIS A 329 16.31 17.84 -10.50
CA HIS A 329 16.60 19.25 -10.20
C HIS A 329 16.39 19.66 -8.73
N ASN A 330 16.10 18.73 -7.83
CA ASN A 330 15.97 18.99 -6.39
C ASN A 330 16.85 18.08 -5.50
N GLY A 331 18.06 17.79 -5.96
CA GLY A 331 19.01 16.92 -5.26
C GLY A 331 19.13 15.53 -5.86
N GLY A 332 18.41 15.23 -6.96
CA GLY A 332 18.70 14.08 -7.81
C GLY A 332 20.00 14.23 -8.57
N TYR A 333 20.24 13.40 -9.54
CA TYR A 333 21.45 13.45 -10.36
C TYR A 333 21.24 14.42 -11.54
N GLY A 334 21.69 15.68 -11.41
CA GLY A 334 21.57 16.70 -12.44
C GLY A 334 22.87 17.02 -13.15
N ASP A 335 22.78 17.68 -14.30
CA ASP A 335 23.92 18.10 -15.12
C ASP A 335 24.85 19.11 -14.42
N ASN A 336 24.39 19.70 -13.32
CA ASN A 336 25.09 20.75 -12.58
C ASN A 336 25.71 20.24 -11.29
N GLY A 337 25.81 18.92 -11.09
CA GLY A 337 26.30 18.34 -9.84
C GLY A 337 25.57 19.01 -8.67
N ALA A 338 24.28 18.72 -8.50
CA ALA A 338 23.49 19.37 -7.47
C ALA A 338 24.21 19.28 -6.13
N THR A 339 24.81 20.39 -5.73
CA THR A 339 25.53 20.55 -4.47
C THR A 339 24.62 21.09 -3.38
N GLU A 340 23.35 21.31 -3.72
CA GLU A 340 22.38 21.77 -2.71
C GLU A 340 22.18 20.67 -1.68
N PRO A 341 22.32 21.02 -0.41
CA PRO A 341 22.05 20.07 0.65
C PRO A 341 20.61 19.61 0.54
N ASP A 342 20.40 18.33 0.70
CA ASP A 342 19.06 17.76 0.81
C ASP A 342 18.37 18.32 2.04
N LEU A 343 17.51 19.29 1.83
CA LEU A 343 16.73 19.93 2.90
C LEU A 343 15.78 18.96 3.60
N ALA A 344 15.57 17.79 3.01
CA ALA A 344 14.66 16.80 3.54
C ALA A 344 15.31 15.78 4.49
N THR A 345 16.50 16.07 5.03
CA THR A 345 17.08 15.27 6.12
C THR A 345 18.11 14.20 5.78
N CYS A 346 18.20 13.80 4.54
CA CYS A 346 19.15 12.74 4.19
C CYS A 346 20.43 13.25 3.65
N SER A 347 21.13 14.00 4.43
CA SER A 347 22.53 14.38 4.16
C SER A 347 22.79 14.92 2.74
N THR A 348 23.66 15.81 2.65
CA THR A 348 24.47 16.31 1.56
C THR A 348 24.54 15.55 0.24
N ASN A 349 23.73 14.48 0.01
CA ASN A 349 23.99 13.58 -1.08
C ASN A 349 23.01 13.76 -2.22
N VAL A 350 23.58 14.02 -3.34
CA VAL A 350 23.00 13.84 -4.67
C VAL A 350 22.50 12.40 -4.80
N GLY A 351 21.27 12.20 -5.25
CA GLY A 351 20.72 10.88 -5.53
C GLY A 351 19.41 10.57 -4.77
N LEU A 352 19.30 9.33 -4.34
CA LEU A 352 18.12 8.83 -3.64
C LEU A 352 17.87 9.55 -2.32
N ALA A 353 16.61 9.91 -2.07
CA ALA A 353 16.17 10.37 -0.77
C ALA A 353 15.76 9.18 0.12
N ALA A 354 15.76 9.38 1.44
CA ALA A 354 15.06 8.47 2.33
C ALA A 354 13.58 8.47 1.99
N VAL A 355 12.94 7.31 2.03
CA VAL A 355 11.50 7.24 1.74
C VAL A 355 10.71 8.08 2.75
N GLY A 356 9.64 8.72 2.29
CA GLY A 356 8.83 9.59 3.12
C GLY A 356 9.43 10.97 3.41
N SER A 357 10.44 11.39 2.65
CA SER A 357 11.05 12.72 2.79
C SER A 357 10.20 13.84 2.19
N TYR A 358 9.25 13.53 1.35
CA TYR A 358 8.39 14.46 0.65
C TYR A 358 6.94 14.35 1.11
N ALA A 359 6.11 15.32 0.71
CA ALA A 359 4.71 15.31 1.09
C ALA A 359 3.96 14.11 0.45
N PRO A 360 3.15 13.38 1.21
CA PRO A 360 2.35 12.29 0.66
C PRO A 360 1.18 12.81 -0.17
N ASN A 361 0.58 11.93 -0.96
CA ASN A 361 -0.71 12.21 -1.56
C ASN A 361 -1.86 12.15 -0.52
N ARG A 362 -3.10 12.42 -0.95
CA ARG A 362 -4.28 12.44 -0.06
C ARG A 362 -4.57 11.12 0.66
N TRP A 363 -4.08 10.01 0.13
CA TRP A 363 -4.21 8.69 0.78
C TRP A 363 -3.03 8.32 1.66
N GLY A 364 -2.06 9.24 1.84
CA GLY A 364 -0.91 9.01 2.70
C GLY A 364 0.18 8.13 2.06
N LEU A 365 0.21 8.02 0.74
CA LEU A 365 1.29 7.34 0.02
C LEU A 365 2.39 8.34 -0.31
N TYR A 366 3.61 7.99 0.02
CA TYR A 366 4.82 8.81 -0.18
C TYR A 366 5.58 8.39 -1.42
N ASP A 367 6.35 9.31 -1.98
CA ASP A 367 7.32 9.09 -3.06
C ASP A 367 6.72 8.46 -4.33
N MET A 368 5.42 8.70 -4.57
CA MET A 368 4.75 8.25 -5.79
C MET A 368 5.25 8.98 -7.05
N LEU A 369 5.99 10.06 -6.88
CA LEU A 369 6.56 10.89 -7.96
C LEU A 369 8.06 11.06 -7.74
N GLY A 370 8.89 10.42 -8.56
CA GLY A 370 10.35 10.49 -8.45
C GLY A 370 10.95 9.39 -7.57
N ASN A 371 12.06 9.67 -6.92
CA ASN A 371 12.91 8.80 -6.13
C ASN A 371 13.38 7.58 -6.93
N VAL A 372 12.66 6.44 -6.92
CA VAL A 372 12.91 5.33 -7.84
C VAL A 372 11.69 5.03 -8.71
N ARG A 373 11.95 4.52 -9.92
CA ARG A 373 10.87 3.91 -10.71
C ARG A 373 10.40 2.64 -10.03
N GLU A 374 9.11 2.40 -10.08
CA GLU A 374 8.49 1.25 -9.43
C GLU A 374 7.98 0.25 -10.47
N TRP A 375 8.43 -1.02 -10.37
CA TRP A 375 7.93 -2.09 -11.22
C TRP A 375 6.44 -2.32 -11.02
N CYS A 376 5.74 -2.48 -12.15
CA CYS A 376 4.36 -2.97 -12.22
C CYS A 376 4.32 -4.39 -12.78
N LEU A 377 3.19 -5.07 -12.54
CA LEU A 377 2.97 -6.42 -13.06
C LEU A 377 2.81 -6.47 -14.57
N ASP A 378 2.41 -5.36 -15.18
CA ASP A 378 1.95 -5.30 -16.55
C ASP A 378 3.08 -5.50 -17.58
N TRP A 379 2.76 -6.21 -18.65
CA TRP A 379 3.59 -6.25 -19.83
C TRP A 379 3.45 -4.96 -20.64
N ALA A 380 4.52 -4.50 -21.23
CA ALA A 380 4.54 -3.22 -21.95
C ALA A 380 3.99 -3.29 -23.39
N GLY A 381 3.54 -4.43 -23.87
CA GLY A 381 3.11 -4.59 -25.26
C GLY A 381 4.26 -4.68 -26.28
N PRO A 382 3.98 -4.67 -27.60
CA PRO A 382 4.96 -4.94 -28.66
C PRO A 382 6.12 -3.95 -28.66
N GLN A 383 7.30 -4.43 -29.06
CA GLN A 383 8.56 -3.65 -29.03
C GLN A 383 8.57 -2.38 -29.86
N SER A 384 7.70 -2.23 -30.85
CA SER A 384 7.71 -1.14 -31.83
C SER A 384 6.98 0.13 -31.39
N GLY A 385 6.43 0.12 -30.21
CA GLY A 385 5.72 1.25 -29.59
C GLY A 385 5.20 0.84 -28.25
N LEU A 386 5.00 1.80 -27.38
CA LEU A 386 4.27 1.57 -26.14
C LEU A 386 2.87 1.11 -26.59
N ALA A 387 2.48 -0.09 -26.18
CA ALA A 387 1.32 -0.78 -26.75
C ALA A 387 0.12 0.13 -26.91
N THR A 388 -0.43 0.12 -28.09
CA THR A 388 -1.82 0.47 -28.29
C THR A 388 -2.66 -0.62 -27.64
N TYR A 389 -3.05 -0.42 -26.38
CA TYR A 389 -4.14 -1.18 -25.83
C TYR A 389 -5.38 -0.82 -26.63
N SER A 390 -6.11 -1.83 -27.09
CA SER A 390 -7.39 -1.62 -27.75
C SER A 390 -8.45 -1.42 -26.68
N TYR A 391 -8.60 -0.18 -26.22
CA TYR A 391 -9.70 0.16 -25.32
C TYR A 391 -10.97 0.42 -26.12
N THR A 392 -12.09 -0.10 -25.64
CA THR A 392 -13.41 0.27 -26.19
C THR A 392 -13.81 1.61 -25.59
N ALA A 393 -13.98 2.62 -26.45
CA ALA A 393 -14.36 3.95 -25.98
C ALA A 393 -15.66 3.91 -25.16
N GLY A 394 -15.60 4.51 -23.96
CA GLY A 394 -16.74 4.60 -23.06
C GLY A 394 -17.08 3.31 -22.28
N VAL A 395 -16.32 2.23 -22.46
CA VAL A 395 -16.49 0.98 -21.71
C VAL A 395 -15.32 0.83 -20.72
N PRO A 396 -15.57 0.78 -19.41
CA PRO A 396 -14.50 0.57 -18.44
C PRO A 396 -13.87 -0.82 -18.61
N GLU A 397 -12.54 -0.88 -18.59
CA GLU A 397 -11.82 -2.13 -18.43
C GLU A 397 -11.75 -2.46 -16.92
N THR A 398 -12.28 -3.62 -16.54
CA THR A 398 -12.26 -4.04 -15.14
C THR A 398 -10.98 -4.79 -14.84
N ASP A 399 -10.27 -4.36 -13.77
CA ASP A 399 -9.02 -4.95 -13.32
C ASP A 399 -8.00 -5.15 -14.47
N PRO A 400 -7.62 -4.09 -15.20
CA PRO A 400 -6.76 -4.22 -16.37
C PRO A 400 -5.39 -4.79 -16.00
N ARG A 401 -4.81 -5.54 -16.93
CA ARG A 401 -3.59 -6.32 -16.73
C ARG A 401 -2.48 -6.03 -17.74
N GLY A 402 -2.69 -5.02 -18.56
CA GLY A 402 -1.74 -4.64 -19.59
C GLY A 402 -1.67 -5.61 -20.78
N GLY A 403 -0.59 -5.50 -21.57
CA GLY A 403 -0.36 -6.32 -22.75
C GLY A 403 -0.16 -7.80 -22.46
N THR A 404 -0.28 -8.63 -23.49
CA THR A 404 -0.13 -10.07 -23.39
C THR A 404 1.26 -10.55 -23.84
N TRP A 405 1.78 -11.59 -23.19
CA TRP A 405 2.88 -12.38 -23.72
C TRP A 405 2.39 -13.20 -24.94
N PRO A 406 3.15 -13.40 -26.02
CA PRO A 406 4.59 -13.10 -26.18
C PRO A 406 4.93 -11.76 -26.83
N ASP A 407 4.01 -10.81 -26.86
CA ASP A 407 4.17 -9.56 -27.63
C ASP A 407 5.22 -8.61 -27.04
N SER A 408 5.65 -8.85 -25.80
CA SER A 408 6.64 -8.03 -25.12
C SER A 408 7.62 -8.84 -24.28
N THR A 409 8.87 -8.36 -24.21
CA THR A 409 9.88 -8.80 -23.24
C THR A 409 10.06 -7.76 -22.14
N ARG A 410 9.20 -6.74 -22.09
CA ARG A 410 9.33 -5.60 -21.20
C ARG A 410 8.15 -5.49 -20.25
N ARG A 411 8.45 -5.08 -19.02
CA ARG A 411 7.46 -4.73 -18.01
C ARG A 411 7.36 -3.22 -17.85
N ILE A 412 6.22 -2.77 -17.38
CA ILE A 412 5.98 -1.37 -17.04
C ILE A 412 6.67 -1.03 -15.72
N TYR A 413 7.17 0.18 -15.62
CA TYR A 413 7.44 0.86 -14.37
C TYR A 413 6.93 2.30 -14.41
N ARG A 414 6.66 2.84 -13.25
CA ARG A 414 5.95 4.09 -13.03
C ARG A 414 6.72 5.00 -12.08
N GLY A 415 6.27 6.25 -11.92
CA GLY A 415 6.75 7.20 -10.93
C GLY A 415 7.86 8.14 -11.39
N GLY A 416 8.65 7.77 -12.39
CA GLY A 416 9.89 8.46 -12.70
C GLY A 416 10.97 8.21 -11.64
N CYS A 417 12.08 8.94 -11.68
CA CYS A 417 13.16 8.74 -10.70
C CYS A 417 14.01 9.99 -10.50
N TYR A 418 14.90 9.90 -9.51
CA TYR A 418 15.81 10.98 -9.11
C TYR A 418 16.77 11.48 -10.21
N THR A 419 16.94 10.74 -11.31
CA THR A 419 17.81 11.15 -12.43
C THR A 419 17.06 11.83 -13.57
N GLN A 420 15.75 11.95 -13.48
CA GLN A 420 14.89 12.41 -14.57
C GLN A 420 14.30 13.79 -14.33
N ASP A 421 13.91 14.45 -15.43
CA ASP A 421 13.20 15.71 -15.40
C ASP A 421 11.76 15.54 -14.89
N SER A 422 11.15 16.63 -14.44
CA SER A 422 9.79 16.64 -13.88
C SER A 422 8.72 16.02 -14.78
N TYR A 423 8.87 16.07 -16.11
CA TYR A 423 7.88 15.50 -17.05
C TYR A 423 7.63 14.01 -16.88
N THR A 424 8.64 13.30 -16.36
CA THR A 424 8.58 11.86 -16.18
C THR A 424 8.15 11.47 -14.77
N CYS A 425 8.20 12.42 -13.83
CA CYS A 425 7.75 12.26 -12.47
C CYS A 425 6.31 12.74 -12.32
N THR A 426 5.39 12.14 -13.06
CA THR A 426 3.97 12.49 -13.07
C THR A 426 3.10 11.24 -12.96
N SER A 427 1.86 11.40 -12.48
CA SER A 427 0.94 10.30 -12.23
C SER A 427 0.68 9.44 -13.48
N GLY A 428 0.53 10.08 -14.64
CA GLY A 428 0.22 9.40 -15.90
C GLY A 428 1.44 8.92 -16.68
N TYR A 429 2.67 9.35 -16.31
CA TYR A 429 3.85 8.96 -17.08
C TYR A 429 4.15 7.47 -16.96
N ARG A 430 4.39 6.87 -18.11
CA ARG A 430 4.59 5.44 -18.29
C ARG A 430 5.94 5.15 -18.92
N GLU A 431 6.67 4.20 -18.39
CA GLU A 431 7.93 3.76 -18.94
C GLU A 431 8.03 2.22 -18.93
N GLN A 432 9.01 1.66 -19.63
CA GLN A 432 9.14 0.22 -19.76
C GLN A 432 10.58 -0.24 -19.65
N GLY A 433 10.80 -1.36 -19.00
CA GLY A 433 12.11 -1.98 -18.85
C GLY A 433 12.14 -3.43 -19.26
N VAL A 434 13.28 -3.89 -19.79
CA VAL A 434 13.47 -5.27 -20.19
C VAL A 434 13.49 -6.18 -18.96
N GLN A 435 12.58 -7.14 -18.89
CA GLN A 435 12.47 -8.06 -17.76
C GLN A 435 13.73 -8.91 -17.56
N ALA A 436 14.25 -9.47 -18.63
CA ALA A 436 15.29 -10.51 -18.59
C ALA A 436 16.71 -9.97 -18.64
N ALA A 437 16.90 -8.76 -19.13
CA ALA A 437 18.23 -8.26 -19.39
C ALA A 437 18.76 -7.48 -18.21
N GLY A 438 19.97 -7.80 -17.83
CA GLY A 438 20.94 -6.90 -17.27
C GLY A 438 20.47 -6.01 -16.12
N ASN A 439 21.25 -5.04 -15.87
CA ASN A 439 21.07 -4.03 -14.84
C ASN A 439 19.98 -3.02 -15.26
N PRO A 440 18.82 -2.90 -14.57
CA PRO A 440 17.82 -1.89 -14.89
C PRO A 440 18.31 -0.46 -14.60
N GLY A 441 19.50 -0.34 -14.04
CA GLY A 441 20.06 0.90 -13.53
C GLY A 441 19.73 1.14 -12.05
N ALA A 442 20.53 2.02 -11.44
CA ALA A 442 20.40 2.32 -10.01
C ALA A 442 19.12 3.09 -9.63
N TYR A 443 18.16 3.21 -10.51
CA TYR A 443 16.97 4.05 -10.36
C TYR A 443 15.65 3.27 -10.44
N VAL A 444 15.69 1.94 -10.31
CA VAL A 444 14.49 1.10 -10.35
C VAL A 444 14.37 0.30 -9.05
N GLY A 445 13.27 0.46 -8.38
CA GLY A 445 12.85 -0.24 -7.17
C GLY A 445 11.45 -0.84 -7.33
N CYS A 446 10.74 -0.98 -6.23
CA CYS A 446 9.38 -1.48 -6.23
C CYS A 446 8.60 -1.02 -4.99
N ARG A 447 7.30 -1.14 -5.07
CA ARG A 447 6.33 -0.99 -3.99
C ARG A 447 5.42 -2.21 -3.97
N PHE A 448 5.10 -2.73 -2.79
CA PHE A 448 4.22 -3.89 -2.69
C PHE A 448 2.75 -3.50 -2.68
N CYS A 449 1.95 -4.41 -3.21
CA CYS A 449 0.50 -4.35 -3.25
C CYS A 449 -0.07 -5.69 -2.74
N TRP A 450 -1.24 -5.63 -2.14
CA TRP A 450 -2.04 -6.81 -1.79
C TRP A 450 -3.51 -6.53 -2.09
N THR A 451 -4.05 -7.22 -3.09
CA THR A 451 -5.47 -7.13 -3.44
C THR A 451 -6.31 -7.93 -2.45
N ILE A 452 -7.34 -7.30 -1.89
CA ILE A 452 -8.27 -7.93 -0.96
C ILE A 452 -9.18 -8.82 -1.79
N VAL A 453 -9.19 -10.11 -1.47
CA VAL A 453 -10.08 -11.09 -2.10
C VAL A 453 -10.97 -11.68 -1.05
N GLU A 454 -12.24 -11.85 -1.39
CA GLU A 454 -13.12 -12.73 -0.65
C GLU A 454 -12.65 -14.19 -0.89
N ASP A 455 -12.39 -14.91 0.19
CA ASP A 455 -12.03 -16.34 0.15
C ASP A 455 -13.24 -17.19 -0.22
#